data_e65894a048b5bfd7b4463238cb651cd7
#
_entry.id   e65894a048b5bfd7b4463238cb651cd7
#
_cell.length_a   1.000
_cell.length_b   1.000
_cell.length_c   1.000
_cell.angle_alpha   90.00
_cell.angle_beta   90.00
_cell.angle_gamma   90.00
#
_symmetry.space_group_name_H-M   'P 1'
#
loop_
_entity.id
_entity.type
_entity.pdbx_description
1 polymer ?
#
loop_
_entity_poly.entity_id
_entity_poly.type
_entity_poly.pdbx_seq_one_letter_code
_entity_poly.pdbx_strand_id
1 'polypeptide(L)'
;MEIRGIGFVGSHTTAHAAMGAFLRDVLGLTPIAVAGVGAALFAASNGDVLAVAPPYEEDGSKERTIGLIVDDLDGAIAELHAAGVETDGISENARWRYSHFRMPDGKLYELVEEQAGRG
;
A
#
# COMPACT_ATOMS: atom_id res chain seq x y z
N MET A 1 -4.80 -16.79 -7.98
CA MET A 1 -5.44 -15.49 -7.67
C MET A 1 -5.44 -14.60 -8.91
N GLU A 2 -6.35 -13.65 -8.95
CA GLU A 2 -6.35 -12.66 -10.01
C GLU A 2 -5.89 -11.32 -9.42
N ILE A 3 -4.83 -10.75 -9.99
CA ILE A 3 -4.38 -9.41 -9.62
C ILE A 3 -5.17 -8.42 -10.47
N ARG A 4 -5.99 -7.59 -9.83
CA ARG A 4 -6.88 -6.65 -10.51
C ARG A 4 -6.18 -5.37 -10.95
N GLY A 5 -5.02 -5.08 -10.38
CA GLY A 5 -4.26 -3.89 -10.71
C GLY A 5 -3.39 -3.44 -9.57
N ILE A 6 -2.78 -2.28 -9.73
CA ILE A 6 -1.96 -1.66 -8.69
C ILE A 6 -2.86 -0.70 -7.92
N GLY A 7 -2.95 -0.89 -6.59
CA GLY A 7 -3.78 -0.05 -5.74
C GLY A 7 -3.06 1.21 -5.28
N PHE A 8 -1.76 1.12 -5.05
CA PHE A 8 -0.95 2.29 -4.69
C PHE A 8 0.53 1.96 -4.82
N VAL A 9 1.35 3.02 -4.89
CA VAL A 9 2.80 2.93 -4.73
C VAL A 9 3.15 3.78 -3.51
N GLY A 10 3.79 3.15 -2.52
CA GLY A 10 4.14 3.81 -1.26
C GLY A 10 5.63 4.00 -1.10
N SER A 11 6.02 5.05 -0.39
CA SER A 11 7.41 5.31 -0.02
C SER A 11 7.49 5.56 1.48
N HIS A 12 8.39 4.86 2.15
CA HIS A 12 8.73 5.12 3.55
C HIS A 12 10.04 5.89 3.57
N THR A 13 10.02 7.10 4.12
CA THR A 13 11.17 8.01 4.03
C THR A 13 11.14 9.04 5.14
N THR A 14 12.31 9.48 5.58
CA THR A 14 12.43 10.61 6.53
C THR A 14 12.01 11.93 5.88
N ALA A 15 12.04 12.01 4.55
CA ALA A 15 11.63 13.21 3.80
C ALA A 15 10.11 13.22 3.50
N HIS A 16 9.30 12.47 4.26
CA HIS A 16 7.88 12.27 3.93
C HIS A 16 7.09 13.59 3.87
N ALA A 17 7.37 14.55 4.75
CA ALA A 17 6.67 15.83 4.73
C ALA A 17 7.01 16.63 3.46
N ALA A 18 8.27 16.68 3.09
CA ALA A 18 8.72 17.38 1.87
C ALA A 18 8.17 16.69 0.62
N MET A 19 8.13 15.36 0.60
CA MET A 19 7.56 14.62 -0.51
C MET A 19 6.06 14.88 -0.66
N GLY A 20 5.31 14.89 0.43
CA GLY A 20 3.89 15.19 0.40
C GLY A 20 3.61 16.58 -0.16
N ALA A 21 4.38 17.58 0.30
CA ALA A 21 4.26 18.94 -0.21
C ALA A 21 4.57 19.01 -1.72
N PHE A 22 5.61 18.29 -2.15
CA PHE A 22 5.99 18.24 -3.56
C PHE A 22 4.90 17.61 -4.43
N LEU A 23 4.36 16.48 -3.99
CA LEU A 23 3.29 15.80 -4.72
C LEU A 23 2.07 16.70 -4.89
N ARG A 24 1.69 17.41 -3.84
CA ARG A 24 0.52 18.31 -3.85
C ARG A 24 0.80 19.61 -4.62
N ASP A 25 1.88 20.30 -4.27
CA ASP A 25 2.09 21.69 -4.72
C ASP A 25 2.80 21.79 -6.07
N VAL A 26 3.66 20.84 -6.39
CA VAL A 26 4.42 20.84 -7.64
C VAL A 26 3.82 19.91 -8.67
N LEU A 27 3.52 18.67 -8.29
CA LEU A 27 2.98 17.68 -9.22
C LEU A 27 1.44 17.74 -9.33
N GLY A 28 0.80 18.44 -8.43
CA GLY A 28 -0.65 18.68 -8.53
C GLY A 28 -1.54 17.51 -8.18
N LEU A 29 -1.03 16.53 -7.44
CA LEU A 29 -1.87 15.43 -6.98
C LEU A 29 -2.82 15.90 -5.88
N THR A 30 -3.97 15.23 -5.79
CA THR A 30 -5.02 15.61 -4.85
C THR A 30 -4.87 14.82 -3.54
N PRO A 31 -4.71 15.47 -2.38
CA PRO A 31 -4.69 14.75 -1.11
C PRO A 31 -5.99 13.99 -0.87
N ILE A 32 -5.88 12.77 -0.31
CA ILE A 32 -7.02 11.93 0.05
C ILE A 32 -6.95 11.66 1.54
N ALA A 33 -8.09 11.80 2.24
CA ALA A 33 -8.18 11.43 3.65
C ALA A 33 -8.83 10.05 3.76
N VAL A 34 -8.15 9.10 4.43
CA VAL A 34 -8.68 7.76 4.67
C VAL A 34 -8.44 7.42 6.14
N ALA A 35 -9.52 7.13 6.87
CA ALA A 35 -9.42 6.81 8.28
C ALA A 35 -8.60 5.53 8.52
N GLY A 36 -7.75 5.56 9.53
CA GLY A 36 -6.92 4.41 9.91
C GLY A 36 -5.66 4.22 9.08
N VAL A 37 -5.38 5.11 8.12
CA VAL A 37 -4.16 5.06 7.32
C VAL A 37 -3.10 5.95 7.94
N GLY A 38 -1.93 5.38 8.24
CA GLY A 38 -0.81 6.13 8.82
C GLY A 38 0.02 6.90 7.80
N ALA A 39 -0.25 6.70 6.51
CA ALA A 39 0.45 7.38 5.43
C ALA A 39 -0.39 8.55 4.91
N ALA A 40 0.29 9.52 4.30
CA ALA A 40 -0.38 10.55 3.52
C ALA A 40 -0.65 10.00 2.11
N LEU A 41 -1.87 10.14 1.61
CA LEU A 41 -2.27 9.62 0.32
C LEU A 41 -2.56 10.75 -0.66
N PHE A 42 -2.19 10.54 -1.91
CA PHE A 42 -2.36 11.52 -2.99
C PHE A 42 -2.85 10.83 -4.25
N ALA A 43 -3.88 11.37 -4.87
CA ALA A 43 -4.48 10.78 -6.07
C ALA A 43 -4.09 11.54 -7.33
N ALA A 44 -3.74 10.80 -8.37
CA ALA A 44 -3.63 11.30 -9.72
C ALA A 44 -5.04 11.45 -10.33
N SER A 45 -5.13 12.13 -11.48
CA SER A 45 -6.42 12.41 -12.12
C SER A 45 -7.16 11.13 -12.55
N ASN A 46 -6.45 10.05 -12.80
CA ASN A 46 -7.05 8.75 -13.16
C ASN A 46 -7.42 7.90 -11.94
N GLY A 47 -7.17 8.41 -10.72
CA GLY A 47 -7.45 7.69 -9.48
C GLY A 47 -6.29 6.88 -8.92
N ASP A 48 -5.17 6.79 -9.61
CA ASP A 48 -3.99 6.11 -9.08
C ASP A 48 -3.49 6.83 -7.83
N VAL A 49 -2.99 6.06 -6.87
CA VAL A 49 -2.63 6.56 -5.54
C VAL A 49 -1.13 6.41 -5.28
N LEU A 50 -0.53 7.50 -4.79
CA LEU A 50 0.80 7.48 -4.19
C LEU A 50 0.66 7.69 -2.70
N ALA A 51 1.41 6.92 -1.90
CA ALA A 51 1.40 7.01 -0.45
C ALA A 51 2.79 7.38 0.05
N VAL A 52 2.85 8.23 1.07
CA VAL A 52 4.11 8.67 1.68
C VAL A 52 3.99 8.54 3.18
N ALA A 53 4.98 7.90 3.81
CA ALA A 53 5.00 7.66 5.24
C ALA A 53 6.39 7.77 5.82
N PRO A 54 6.54 7.96 7.14
CA PRO A 54 7.85 7.85 7.78
C PRO A 54 8.39 6.43 7.66
N PRO A 55 9.70 6.21 7.94
CA PRO A 55 10.27 4.86 7.93
C PRO A 55 9.50 3.92 8.86
N TYR A 56 9.56 2.62 8.58
CA TYR A 56 8.92 1.62 9.45
C TYR A 56 9.49 1.69 10.86
N GLU A 57 8.62 1.63 11.86
CA GLU A 57 9.02 1.75 13.26
C GLU A 57 9.88 0.57 13.74
N GLU A 58 9.57 -0.65 13.26
CA GLU A 58 10.22 -1.86 13.74
C GLU A 58 11.71 -1.89 13.40
N ASP A 59 12.10 -1.43 12.22
CA ASP A 59 13.47 -1.55 11.74
C ASP A 59 14.01 -0.27 11.09
N GLY A 60 13.21 0.78 11.02
CA GLY A 60 13.60 2.04 10.39
C GLY A 60 13.77 1.93 8.88
N SER A 61 13.29 0.86 8.25
CA SER A 61 13.48 0.68 6.82
C SER A 61 12.75 1.73 6.01
N LYS A 62 13.32 2.05 4.85
CA LYS A 62 12.85 3.09 3.93
C LYS A 62 12.47 2.46 2.60
N GLU A 63 11.69 1.39 2.67
CA GLU A 63 11.29 0.64 1.49
C GLU A 63 10.18 1.32 0.72
N ARG A 64 10.15 1.03 -0.58
CA ARG A 64 9.02 1.34 -1.42
C ARG A 64 8.08 0.12 -1.40
N THR A 65 6.80 0.37 -1.22
CA THR A 65 5.78 -0.68 -1.19
C THR A 65 4.83 -0.50 -2.36
N ILE A 66 4.51 -1.59 -3.03
CA ILE A 66 3.52 -1.59 -4.11
C ILE A 66 2.36 -2.47 -3.66
N GLY A 67 1.15 -1.91 -3.66
CA GLY A 67 -0.07 -2.65 -3.32
C GLY A 67 -0.71 -3.23 -4.56
N LEU A 68 -0.94 -4.54 -4.57
CA LEU A 68 -1.60 -5.26 -5.65
C LEU A 68 -3.02 -5.60 -5.22
N ILE A 69 -4.00 -5.25 -6.03
CA ILE A 69 -5.41 -5.43 -5.70
C ILE A 69 -5.85 -6.86 -6.01
N VAL A 70 -6.47 -7.52 -5.02
CA VAL A 70 -7.11 -8.82 -5.17
C VAL A 70 -8.56 -8.73 -4.68
N ASP A 71 -9.43 -9.62 -5.17
CA ASP A 71 -10.82 -9.67 -4.73
C ASP A 71 -11.00 -10.47 -3.44
N ASP A 72 -10.12 -11.46 -3.20
CA ASP A 72 -10.20 -12.37 -2.07
C ASP A 72 -8.82 -12.46 -1.40
N LEU A 73 -8.62 -11.64 -0.39
CA LEU A 73 -7.32 -11.58 0.29
C LEU A 73 -6.99 -12.89 1.00
N ASP A 74 -7.96 -13.50 1.68
CA ASP A 74 -7.71 -14.75 2.40
C ASP A 74 -7.29 -15.86 1.46
N GLY A 75 -7.98 -15.99 0.32
CA GLY A 75 -7.63 -16.98 -0.70
C GLY A 75 -6.27 -16.70 -1.33
N ALA A 76 -5.95 -15.44 -1.58
CA ALA A 76 -4.67 -15.05 -2.16
C ALA A 76 -3.52 -15.37 -1.20
N ILE A 77 -3.69 -15.10 0.09
CA ILE A 77 -2.70 -15.44 1.12
C ILE A 77 -2.48 -16.95 1.16
N ALA A 78 -3.56 -17.74 1.09
CA ALA A 78 -3.45 -19.20 1.08
C ALA A 78 -2.63 -19.67 -0.13
N GLU A 79 -2.81 -19.07 -1.30
CA GLU A 79 -2.02 -19.39 -2.48
C GLU A 79 -0.54 -19.04 -2.31
N LEU A 80 -0.23 -17.90 -1.69
CA LEU A 80 1.15 -17.52 -1.39
C LEU A 80 1.79 -18.54 -0.45
N HIS A 81 1.09 -18.92 0.62
CA HIS A 81 1.59 -19.93 1.56
C HIS A 81 1.84 -21.27 0.87
N ALA A 82 0.94 -21.69 -0.03
CA ALA A 82 1.09 -22.91 -0.79
C ALA A 82 2.33 -22.86 -1.72
N ALA A 83 2.72 -21.68 -2.15
CA ALA A 83 3.91 -21.46 -2.97
C ALA A 83 5.18 -21.27 -2.12
N GLY A 84 5.09 -21.39 -0.79
CA GLY A 84 6.22 -21.22 0.10
C GLY A 84 6.55 -19.77 0.45
N VAL A 85 5.64 -18.84 0.18
CA VAL A 85 5.84 -17.42 0.46
C VAL A 85 5.18 -17.08 1.80
N GLU A 86 5.94 -16.47 2.70
CA GLU A 86 5.41 -16.03 3.99
C GLU A 86 4.73 -14.68 3.84
N THR A 87 3.72 -14.45 4.67
CA THR A 87 3.03 -13.17 4.77
C THR A 87 2.99 -12.74 6.22
N ASP A 88 2.83 -11.44 6.47
CA ASP A 88 2.53 -10.98 7.83
C ASP A 88 1.02 -11.15 8.10
N GLY A 89 0.55 -10.70 9.27
CA GLY A 89 -0.88 -10.78 9.60
C GLY A 89 -1.72 -9.85 8.73
N ILE A 90 -3.03 -10.11 8.71
CA ILE A 90 -3.97 -9.24 8.02
C ILE A 90 -4.23 -8.01 8.88
N SER A 91 -4.10 -6.84 8.29
CA SER A 91 -4.45 -5.57 8.88
C SER A 91 -5.53 -4.91 8.05
N GLU A 92 -6.19 -3.89 8.61
CA GLU A 92 -7.20 -3.19 7.84
C GLU A 92 -7.30 -1.72 8.23
N ASN A 93 -7.78 -0.93 7.30
CA ASN A 93 -8.13 0.47 7.50
C ASN A 93 -9.46 0.73 6.79
N ALA A 94 -9.87 1.98 6.69
CA ALA A 94 -11.17 2.29 6.09
C ALA A 94 -11.25 1.94 4.60
N ARG A 95 -10.12 1.81 3.92
CA ARG A 95 -10.07 1.58 2.48
C ARG A 95 -9.71 0.15 2.12
N TRP A 96 -8.79 -0.48 2.86
CA TRP A 96 -8.23 -1.79 2.51
C TRP A 96 -8.18 -2.75 3.69
N ARG A 97 -8.28 -4.06 3.37
CA ARG A 97 -7.70 -5.14 4.16
C ARG A 97 -6.42 -5.52 3.44
N TYR A 98 -5.33 -5.80 4.15
CA TYR A 98 -4.05 -5.97 3.49
C TYR A 98 -3.09 -6.86 4.27
N SER A 99 -2.09 -7.38 3.55
CA SER A 99 -1.01 -8.18 4.12
C SER A 99 0.25 -7.98 3.26
N HIS A 100 1.39 -8.02 3.90
CA HIS A 100 2.67 -7.80 3.23
C HIS A 100 3.36 -9.13 2.93
N PHE A 101 4.14 -9.14 1.85
CA PHE A 101 4.97 -10.27 1.49
C PHE A 101 6.17 -9.75 0.72
N ARG A 102 7.20 -10.62 0.54
CA ARG A 102 8.37 -10.24 -0.24
C ARG A 102 8.39 -10.98 -1.55
N MET A 103 8.71 -10.27 -2.62
CA MET A 103 8.93 -10.84 -3.93
C MET A 103 10.25 -11.63 -3.95
N PRO A 104 10.49 -12.45 -4.99
CA PRO A 104 11.75 -13.21 -5.11
C PRO A 104 13.02 -12.36 -5.06
N ASP A 105 12.93 -11.08 -5.44
CA ASP A 105 14.05 -10.14 -5.35
C ASP A 105 14.23 -9.52 -3.95
N GLY A 106 13.40 -9.94 -2.99
CA GLY A 106 13.45 -9.44 -1.61
C GLY A 106 12.70 -8.14 -1.38
N LYS A 107 12.07 -7.57 -2.40
CA LYS A 107 11.36 -6.29 -2.26
C LYS A 107 9.99 -6.49 -1.66
N LEU A 108 9.57 -5.53 -0.82
CA LEU A 108 8.29 -5.59 -0.13
C LEU A 108 7.15 -5.18 -1.05
N TYR A 109 6.14 -6.03 -1.11
CA TYR A 109 4.88 -5.78 -1.79
C TYR A 109 3.73 -6.03 -0.81
N GLU A 110 2.53 -5.63 -1.20
CA GLU A 110 1.35 -5.78 -0.36
C GLU A 110 0.20 -6.29 -1.23
N LEU A 111 -0.57 -7.25 -0.71
CA LEU A 111 -1.85 -7.58 -1.29
C LEU A 111 -2.91 -6.75 -0.60
N VAL A 112 -3.78 -6.12 -1.37
CA VAL A 112 -4.86 -5.29 -0.82
C VAL A 112 -6.20 -5.73 -1.38
N GLU A 113 -7.19 -5.82 -0.50
CA GLU A 113 -8.58 -6.07 -0.87
C GLU A 113 -9.36 -4.81 -0.51
N GLU A 114 -10.00 -4.21 -1.50
CA GLU A 114 -10.74 -2.98 -1.27
C GLU A 114 -11.96 -3.24 -0.38
N GLN A 115 -12.20 -2.37 0.57
CA GLN A 115 -13.35 -2.45 1.49
C GLN A 115 -14.57 -1.87 0.78
N ALA A 116 -15.25 -2.70 0.01
CA ALA A 116 -16.41 -2.30 -0.76
C ALA A 116 -17.50 -1.72 0.15
N GLY A 117 -18.19 -0.68 -0.30
CA GLY A 117 -19.25 -0.04 0.45
C GLY A 117 -18.76 0.89 1.55
N ARG A 118 -17.48 1.12 1.64
CA ARG A 118 -16.89 2.03 2.62
C ARG A 118 -16.66 3.43 2.09
N GLY A 119 -17.14 3.69 0.92
CA GLY A 119 -16.90 4.90 0.17
C GLY A 119 -17.09 6.18 0.94
#